data_03580319ffb862caac38bbea680333c9
#
_entry.id   03580319ffb862caac38bbea680333c9
#
_cell.length_a   1.000
_cell.length_b   1.000
_cell.length_c   1.000
_cell.angle_alpha   90.00
_cell.angle_beta   90.00
_cell.angle_gamma   90.00
#
_symmetry.space_group_name_H-M   'P 1'
#
loop_
_entity.id
_entity.type
_entity.pdbx_description
1 polymer ?
#
loop_
_entity_poly.entity_id
_entity_poly.type
_entity_poly.pdbx_seq_one_letter_code
_entity_poly.pdbx_strand_id
1 'polypeptide(L)'
;MYDLHSYNHRREGPDAPPADPEANPQVNVGTGTMTDRDRWASVIERLIADLSKFDFPGGSLDVRENVRFRGGNCARWAHETFPDSACILSLEVKKFFMDEWTGEPDKGVVDAIGAALATTTAGVLEELNQCGR
;
A
#
# COMPACT_ATOMS: atom_id res chain seq x y z
N MET A 1 -1.96 9.69 6.70
CA MET A 1 -2.79 9.74 5.46
C MET A 1 -2.43 8.57 4.57
N TYR A 2 -3.41 7.90 3.96
CA TYR A 2 -3.15 6.95 2.88
C TYR A 2 -3.18 7.70 1.55
N ASP A 3 -2.08 7.63 0.83
CA ASP A 3 -1.94 8.13 -0.55
C ASP A 3 -2.08 6.92 -1.47
N LEU A 4 -3.33 6.69 -1.95
CA LEU A 4 -3.75 5.44 -2.57
C LEU A 4 -3.59 5.48 -4.09
N HIS A 5 -2.78 4.58 -4.61
CA HIS A 5 -2.47 4.40 -6.02
C HIS A 5 -2.61 2.96 -6.48
N SER A 6 -2.45 2.74 -7.77
CA SER A 6 -2.35 1.39 -8.35
C SER A 6 -1.32 1.35 -9.47
N TYR A 7 -0.78 0.16 -9.77
CA TYR A 7 0.22 0.00 -10.79
C TYR A 7 -0.02 -1.20 -11.71
N ASN A 8 0.42 -1.07 -12.95
CA ASN A 8 0.31 -2.11 -13.98
C ASN A 8 1.41 -3.15 -13.80
N HIS A 9 1.09 -4.43 -14.08
CA HIS A 9 2.03 -5.54 -14.01
C HIS A 9 2.05 -6.44 -15.26
N ARG A 10 1.13 -6.23 -16.23
CA ARG A 10 1.09 -6.96 -17.52
C ARG A 10 1.42 -6.02 -18.68
N ARG A 11 2.62 -5.45 -18.66
CA ARG A 11 3.00 -4.40 -19.62
C ARG A 11 3.25 -4.90 -21.04
N GLU A 12 3.50 -6.20 -21.22
CA GLU A 12 3.88 -6.78 -22.52
C GLU A 12 2.69 -7.26 -23.35
N GLY A 13 1.47 -7.11 -22.85
CA GLY A 13 0.24 -7.45 -23.58
C GLY A 13 -0.81 -8.15 -22.73
N PRO A 14 -2.04 -8.28 -23.24
CA PRO A 14 -3.15 -8.91 -22.50
C PRO A 14 -2.90 -10.38 -22.21
N ASP A 15 -2.17 -11.07 -23.09
CA ASP A 15 -1.82 -12.48 -22.96
C ASP A 15 -0.46 -12.72 -22.28
N ALA A 16 0.24 -11.64 -21.90
CA ALA A 16 1.51 -11.77 -21.21
C ALA A 16 1.33 -12.36 -19.80
N PRO A 17 2.31 -13.14 -19.32
CA PRO A 17 2.27 -13.64 -17.95
C PRO A 17 2.30 -12.48 -16.96
N PRO A 18 1.76 -12.68 -15.72
CA PRO A 18 1.94 -11.70 -14.66
C PRO A 18 3.42 -11.38 -14.43
N ALA A 19 3.71 -10.15 -14.03
CA ALA A 19 5.06 -9.77 -13.64
C ALA A 19 5.55 -10.63 -12.46
N ASP A 20 6.87 -10.83 -12.39
CA ASP A 20 7.53 -11.54 -11.31
C ASP A 20 7.03 -11.06 -9.93
N PRO A 21 6.42 -11.92 -9.11
CA PRO A 21 5.89 -11.55 -7.81
C PRO A 21 6.97 -11.05 -6.84
N GLU A 22 8.23 -11.51 -6.97
CA GLU A 22 9.33 -11.03 -6.13
C GLU A 22 9.55 -9.51 -6.26
N ALA A 23 9.45 -9.00 -7.47
CA ALA A 23 9.61 -7.56 -7.76
C ALA A 23 8.28 -6.79 -7.75
N ASN A 24 7.14 -7.46 -7.62
CA ASN A 24 5.81 -6.88 -7.78
C ASN A 24 4.82 -7.37 -6.71
N PRO A 25 4.91 -6.87 -5.45
CA PRO A 25 3.99 -7.22 -4.38
C PRO A 25 2.55 -6.81 -4.72
N GLN A 26 1.55 -7.47 -4.13
CA GLN A 26 0.15 -7.10 -4.32
C GLN A 26 -0.15 -5.71 -3.76
N VAL A 27 0.46 -5.36 -2.62
CA VAL A 27 0.45 -4.01 -2.06
C VAL A 27 1.87 -3.60 -1.73
N ASN A 28 2.34 -2.53 -2.36
CA ASN A 28 3.63 -1.93 -2.03
C ASN A 28 3.39 -0.70 -1.15
N VAL A 29 4.02 -0.67 0.01
CA VAL A 29 3.97 0.46 0.94
C VAL A 29 5.21 1.32 0.74
N GLY A 30 5.03 2.52 0.19
CA GLY A 30 6.11 3.48 -0.05
C GLY A 30 6.31 4.39 1.16
N THR A 31 7.51 4.34 1.75
CA THR A 31 7.92 5.14 2.92
C THR A 31 9.25 5.86 2.70
N GLY A 32 9.84 5.72 1.51
CA GLY A 32 11.18 6.23 1.20
C GLY A 32 11.27 7.75 1.07
N THR A 33 10.16 8.48 1.21
CA THR A 33 10.14 9.95 1.27
C THR A 33 10.08 10.48 2.70
N MET A 34 9.99 9.61 3.72
CA MET A 34 10.01 9.99 5.13
C MET A 34 11.40 10.47 5.54
N THR A 35 11.48 11.58 6.25
CA THR A 35 12.73 12.12 6.80
C THR A 35 13.21 11.31 8.00
N ASP A 36 12.29 10.77 8.78
CA ASP A 36 12.53 9.88 9.93
C ASP A 36 11.55 8.71 9.88
N ARG A 37 11.94 7.65 9.15
CA ARG A 37 11.13 6.43 9.03
C ARG A 37 10.96 5.73 10.37
N ASP A 38 11.99 5.77 11.23
CA ASP A 38 11.98 5.04 12.50
C ASP A 38 10.96 5.62 13.49
N ARG A 39 10.70 6.92 13.43
CA ARG A 39 9.63 7.57 14.19
C ARG A 39 8.26 6.95 13.88
N TRP A 40 8.03 6.53 12.63
CA TRP A 40 6.76 5.98 12.15
C TRP A 40 6.75 4.46 12.04
N ALA A 41 7.80 3.78 12.56
CA ALA A 41 7.98 2.35 12.40
C ALA A 41 6.78 1.54 12.87
N SER A 42 6.25 1.82 14.06
CA SER A 42 5.10 1.09 14.61
C SER A 42 3.83 1.25 13.73
N VAL A 43 3.61 2.44 13.19
CA VAL A 43 2.48 2.74 12.28
C VAL A 43 2.61 1.94 10.99
N ILE A 44 3.80 1.91 10.40
CA ILE A 44 4.11 1.19 9.16
C ILE A 44 3.95 -0.31 9.37
N GLU A 45 4.57 -0.84 10.40
CA GLU A 45 4.54 -2.26 10.74
C GLU A 45 3.12 -2.74 11.08
N ARG A 46 2.34 -1.93 11.80
CA ARG A 46 0.94 -2.20 12.09
C ARG A 46 0.09 -2.28 10.82
N LEU A 47 0.23 -1.32 9.91
CA LEU A 47 -0.47 -1.33 8.62
C LEU A 47 -0.17 -2.61 7.83
N ILE A 48 1.12 -2.92 7.68
CA ILE A 48 1.57 -4.12 6.93
C ILE A 48 1.02 -5.38 7.58
N ALA A 49 1.09 -5.48 8.91
CA ALA A 49 0.61 -6.64 9.65
C ALA A 49 -0.91 -6.82 9.50
N ASP A 50 -1.69 -5.75 9.63
CA ASP A 50 -3.15 -5.80 9.54
C ASP A 50 -3.59 -6.18 8.11
N LEU A 51 -2.98 -5.61 7.07
CA LEU A 51 -3.25 -6.00 5.67
C LEU A 51 -2.86 -7.46 5.39
N SER A 52 -1.69 -7.90 5.86
CA SER A 52 -1.20 -9.26 5.63
C SER A 52 -2.01 -10.33 6.37
N LYS A 53 -2.65 -9.97 7.48
CA LYS A 53 -3.51 -10.87 8.27
C LYS A 53 -4.95 -10.92 7.80
N PHE A 54 -5.36 -9.97 6.96
CA PHE A 54 -6.73 -9.94 6.44
C PHE A 54 -7.01 -11.23 5.66
N ASP A 55 -8.17 -11.84 5.91
CA ASP A 55 -8.65 -13.03 5.19
C ASP A 55 -9.12 -12.63 3.79
N PHE A 56 -8.14 -12.51 2.88
CA PHE A 56 -8.38 -12.06 1.51
C PHE A 56 -8.76 -13.26 0.63
N PRO A 57 -9.69 -13.10 -0.33
CA PRO A 57 -10.03 -14.16 -1.28
C PRO A 57 -8.79 -14.68 -2.02
N GLY A 58 -8.54 -16.00 -1.92
CA GLY A 58 -7.37 -16.63 -2.53
C GLY A 58 -6.12 -16.68 -1.66
N GLY A 59 -6.17 -16.18 -0.43
CA GLY A 59 -5.07 -16.23 0.54
C GLY A 59 -4.64 -14.85 1.08
N SER A 60 -3.60 -14.82 1.90
CA SER A 60 -3.08 -13.57 2.45
C SER A 60 -2.52 -12.65 1.37
N LEU A 61 -2.72 -11.35 1.52
CA LEU A 61 -2.10 -10.35 0.65
C LEU A 61 -0.58 -10.32 0.85
N ASP A 62 0.16 -10.25 -0.26
CA ASP A 62 1.59 -9.95 -0.27
C ASP A 62 1.78 -8.44 -0.13
N VAL A 63 2.09 -8.01 1.09
CA VAL A 63 2.25 -6.59 1.45
C VAL A 63 3.69 -6.34 1.86
N ARG A 64 4.41 -5.52 1.10
CA ARG A 64 5.83 -5.25 1.36
C ARG A 64 6.18 -3.78 1.22
N GLU A 65 7.21 -3.35 1.96
CA GLU A 65 7.68 -1.97 2.02
C GLU A 65 8.77 -1.71 0.99
N ASN A 66 8.65 -0.60 0.24
CA ASN A 66 9.68 -0.05 -0.66
C ASN A 66 10.25 -1.01 -1.69
N VAL A 67 9.49 -2.01 -2.15
CA VAL A 67 9.99 -2.98 -3.14
C VAL A 67 10.07 -2.33 -4.52
N ARG A 68 8.98 -1.77 -5.00
CA ARG A 68 8.88 -1.20 -6.34
C ARG A 68 8.79 0.34 -6.33
N PHE A 69 8.05 0.88 -5.37
CA PHE A 69 7.82 2.32 -5.22
C PHE A 69 8.15 2.78 -3.81
N ARG A 70 8.76 3.95 -3.72
CA ARG A 70 9.24 4.52 -2.45
C ARG A 70 8.40 5.71 -1.97
N GLY A 71 7.35 6.06 -2.68
CA GLY A 71 6.51 7.22 -2.45
C GLY A 71 6.67 8.28 -3.55
N GLY A 72 5.61 9.03 -3.79
CA GLY A 72 5.52 10.04 -4.84
C GLY A 72 5.70 11.48 -4.35
N ASN A 73 5.34 12.43 -5.22
CA ASN A 73 5.54 13.87 -4.96
C ASN A 73 4.68 14.39 -3.81
N CYS A 74 3.43 13.90 -3.68
CA CYS A 74 2.54 14.30 -2.58
C CYS A 74 3.14 13.91 -1.21
N ALA A 75 3.59 12.66 -1.07
CA ALA A 75 4.20 12.17 0.14
C ALA A 75 5.50 12.94 0.46
N ARG A 76 6.35 13.18 -0.55
CA ARG A 76 7.59 13.94 -0.37
C ARG A 76 7.31 15.35 0.12
N TRP A 77 6.43 16.07 -0.57
CA TRP A 77 6.05 17.43 -0.17
C TRP A 77 5.54 17.49 1.28
N ALA A 78 4.67 16.57 1.66
CA ALA A 78 4.13 16.54 3.02
C ALA A 78 5.19 16.23 4.07
N HIS A 79 6.07 15.26 3.82
CA HIS A 79 7.16 14.92 4.75
C HIS A 79 8.21 16.03 4.87
N GLU A 80 8.52 16.74 3.78
CA GLU A 80 9.45 17.89 3.80
C GLU A 80 8.83 19.11 4.50
N THR A 81 7.52 19.34 4.32
CA THR A 81 6.83 20.49 4.90
C THR A 81 6.48 20.28 6.37
N PHE A 82 6.13 19.05 6.75
CA PHE A 82 5.64 18.69 8.08
C PHE A 82 6.39 17.45 8.64
N PRO A 83 7.71 17.51 8.78
CA PRO A 83 8.54 16.32 9.07
C PRO A 83 8.15 15.61 10.37
N ASP A 84 7.70 16.36 11.37
CA ASP A 84 7.39 15.84 12.70
C ASP A 84 5.91 15.43 12.90
N SER A 85 5.02 15.80 11.98
CA SER A 85 3.57 15.64 12.17
C SER A 85 2.86 14.95 11.00
N ALA A 86 3.49 14.83 9.83
CA ALA A 86 2.91 14.13 8.68
C ALA A 86 3.44 12.71 8.56
N CYS A 87 2.52 11.75 8.57
CA CYS A 87 2.78 10.36 8.21
C CYS A 87 1.94 10.02 6.97
N ILE A 88 2.58 9.98 5.80
CA ILE A 88 1.96 9.63 4.54
C ILE A 88 2.42 8.24 4.15
N LEU A 89 1.50 7.30 4.06
CA LEU A 89 1.73 5.94 3.60
C LEU A 89 1.27 5.85 2.15
N SER A 90 2.22 5.78 1.22
CA SER A 90 1.92 5.64 -0.21
C SER A 90 1.63 4.18 -0.52
N LEU A 91 0.37 3.87 -0.76
CA LEU A 91 -0.11 2.50 -1.01
C LEU A 91 -0.29 2.29 -2.51
N GLU A 92 0.53 1.43 -3.09
CA GLU A 92 0.48 1.06 -4.50
C GLU A 92 -0.07 -0.36 -4.65
N VAL A 93 -1.33 -0.47 -5.07
CA VAL A 93 -1.99 -1.76 -5.28
C VAL A 93 -1.70 -2.24 -6.71
N LYS A 94 -1.12 -3.44 -6.84
CA LYS A 94 -0.96 -4.10 -8.13
C LYS A 94 -2.34 -4.32 -8.77
N LYS A 95 -2.49 -4.06 -10.06
CA LYS A 95 -3.78 -4.20 -10.78
C LYS A 95 -4.18 -5.65 -11.03
N PHE A 96 -4.18 -6.49 -9.98
CA PHE A 96 -4.75 -7.84 -10.05
C PHE A 96 -6.28 -7.84 -9.87
N PHE A 97 -6.86 -6.70 -9.56
CA PHE A 97 -8.28 -6.46 -9.34
C PHE A 97 -9.03 -6.05 -10.62
N MET A 98 -8.35 -5.98 -11.74
CA MET A 98 -8.94 -5.58 -13.02
C MET A 98 -8.14 -6.13 -14.19
N ASP A 99 -8.78 -6.23 -15.35
CA ASP A 99 -8.07 -6.38 -16.61
C ASP A 99 -7.46 -5.03 -17.02
N GLU A 100 -6.12 -4.97 -17.13
CA GLU A 100 -5.40 -3.72 -17.42
C GLU A 100 -5.61 -3.20 -18.85
N TRP A 101 -6.11 -4.05 -19.74
CA TRP A 101 -6.27 -3.75 -21.16
C TRP A 101 -7.70 -3.36 -21.51
N THR A 102 -8.69 -4.01 -20.93
CA THR A 102 -10.11 -3.67 -21.13
C THR A 102 -10.62 -2.63 -20.12
N GLY A 103 -9.95 -2.53 -18.96
CA GLY A 103 -10.39 -1.70 -17.85
C GLY A 103 -11.49 -2.34 -17.00
N GLU A 104 -11.89 -3.58 -17.31
CA GLU A 104 -12.94 -4.29 -16.57
C GLU A 104 -12.46 -4.68 -15.15
N PRO A 105 -13.14 -4.18 -14.09
CA PRO A 105 -12.77 -4.51 -12.72
C PRO A 105 -13.41 -5.84 -12.29
N ASP A 106 -12.69 -6.60 -11.46
CA ASP A 106 -13.28 -7.65 -10.63
C ASP A 106 -13.87 -6.99 -9.37
N LYS A 107 -15.19 -6.81 -9.39
CA LYS A 107 -15.89 -6.11 -8.30
C LYS A 107 -15.68 -6.81 -6.95
N GLY A 108 -15.64 -8.13 -6.89
CA GLY A 108 -15.43 -8.88 -5.65
C GLY A 108 -14.04 -8.61 -5.05
N VAL A 109 -13.02 -8.56 -5.91
CA VAL A 109 -11.65 -8.25 -5.50
C VAL A 109 -11.52 -6.79 -5.07
N VAL A 110 -12.15 -5.84 -5.79
CA VAL A 110 -12.17 -4.41 -5.40
C VAL A 110 -12.81 -4.22 -4.03
N ASP A 111 -13.97 -4.85 -3.80
CA ASP A 111 -14.66 -4.78 -2.51
C ASP A 111 -13.81 -5.39 -1.37
N ALA A 112 -13.10 -6.49 -1.64
CA ALA A 112 -12.19 -7.11 -0.68
C ALA A 112 -10.98 -6.23 -0.35
N ILE A 113 -10.39 -5.54 -1.33
CA ILE A 113 -9.32 -4.55 -1.09
C ILE A 113 -9.83 -3.42 -0.20
N GLY A 114 -11.01 -2.89 -0.49
CA GLY A 114 -11.64 -1.85 0.32
C GLY A 114 -11.87 -2.30 1.76
N ALA A 115 -12.36 -3.52 1.97
CA ALA A 115 -12.56 -4.11 3.28
C ALA A 115 -11.22 -4.29 4.02
N ALA A 116 -10.18 -4.80 3.35
CA ALA A 116 -8.85 -4.96 3.93
C ALA A 116 -8.28 -3.61 4.41
N LEU A 117 -8.35 -2.57 3.57
CA LEU A 117 -7.91 -1.21 3.95
C LEU A 117 -8.69 -0.67 5.13
N ALA A 118 -10.01 -0.88 5.20
CA ALA A 118 -10.84 -0.42 6.29
C ALA A 118 -10.44 -1.04 7.64
N THR A 119 -10.00 -2.30 7.67
CA THR A 119 -9.56 -2.97 8.91
C THR A 119 -8.30 -2.35 9.52
N THR A 120 -7.46 -1.69 8.72
CA THR A 120 -6.21 -1.09 9.20
C THR A 120 -6.42 0.19 10.01
N THR A 121 -7.57 0.85 9.83
CA THR A 121 -7.81 2.20 10.37
C THR A 121 -7.66 2.26 11.89
N ALA A 122 -8.26 1.33 12.60
CA ALA A 122 -8.22 1.32 14.08
C ALA A 122 -6.78 1.14 14.59
N GLY A 123 -6.05 0.16 14.06
CA GLY A 123 -4.68 -0.12 14.46
C GLY A 123 -3.71 1.02 14.13
N VAL A 124 -3.82 1.61 12.96
CA VAL A 124 -3.00 2.76 12.57
C VAL A 124 -3.27 3.98 13.44
N LEU A 125 -4.54 4.27 13.79
CA LEU A 125 -4.88 5.35 14.71
C LEU A 125 -4.35 5.10 16.13
N GLU A 126 -4.37 3.86 16.60
CA GLU A 126 -3.80 3.46 17.90
C GLU A 126 -2.31 3.78 17.95
N GLU A 127 -1.53 3.35 16.93
CA GLU A 127 -0.10 3.62 16.86
C GLU A 127 0.22 5.12 16.71
N LEU A 128 -0.53 5.86 15.90
CA LEU A 128 -0.37 7.31 15.75
C LEU A 128 -0.56 8.05 17.08
N ASN A 129 -1.52 7.63 17.91
CA ASN A 129 -1.74 8.21 19.22
C ASN A 129 -0.57 7.94 20.19
N GLN A 130 0.20 6.89 19.98
CA GLN A 130 1.39 6.58 20.77
C GLN A 130 2.61 7.36 20.28
N CYS A 131 2.76 7.56 18.96
CA CYS A 131 3.86 8.35 18.38
C CYS A 131 3.81 9.84 18.77
N GLY A 132 2.64 10.38 19.09
CA GLY A 132 2.42 11.76 19.50
C GLY A 132 2.71 12.08 20.98
N ARG A 133 3.16 11.07 21.72
CA ARG A 133 3.53 11.20 23.15
C ARG A 133 5.02 11.12 23.33
#